data_2873fcd70bcced2c0d16934fd3b857e1
#
_entry.id   2873fcd70bcced2c0d16934fd3b857e1
#
_cell.length_a   1.000
_cell.length_b   1.000
_cell.length_c   1.000
_cell.angle_alpha   90.00
_cell.angle_beta   90.00
_cell.angle_gamma   90.00
#
_symmetry.space_group_name_H-M   'P 1'
#
loop_
_entity.id
_entity.type
_entity.pdbx_description
1 polymer ?
#
loop_
_entity_poly.entity_id
_entity_poly.type
_entity_poly.pdbx_seq_one_letter_code
_entity_poly.pdbx_strand_id
1 'polypeptide(L)'
;IKIEKVLSSEWCRCKETAEIAFKDYSTKSFLNSFYSSKHLKNRNRQIKELNDHIRRFKSNQNLVLITHYVLISEVLNYAPSSGEIVISDTNFNMVGSIEIDY
;
A
#
# COMPACT_ATOMS: atom_id res chain seq x y z
N ILE A 1 2.93 4.02 -17.93
CA ILE A 1 3.09 3.04 -16.84
C ILE A 1 1.97 2.02 -16.91
N LYS A 2 2.32 0.77 -17.01
CA LYS A 2 1.33 -0.31 -17.03
C LYS A 2 1.11 -0.83 -15.62
N ILE A 3 -0.15 -0.95 -15.23
CA ILE A 3 -0.54 -1.41 -13.90
C ILE A 3 -1.17 -2.79 -14.03
N GLU A 4 -0.57 -3.78 -13.38
CA GLU A 4 -1.08 -5.15 -13.37
C GLU A 4 -2.27 -5.30 -12.46
N LYS A 5 -2.19 -4.73 -11.25
CA LYS A 5 -3.19 -4.89 -10.22
C LYS A 5 -3.22 -3.71 -9.27
N VAL A 6 -4.41 -3.42 -8.76
CA VAL A 6 -4.60 -2.40 -7.73
C VAL A 6 -5.19 -3.08 -6.51
N LEU A 7 -4.52 -2.96 -5.37
CA LEU A 7 -4.98 -3.51 -4.09
C LEU A 7 -5.21 -2.37 -3.12
N SER A 8 -6.29 -2.46 -2.35
CA SER A 8 -6.67 -1.41 -1.41
C SER A 8 -6.89 -1.98 -0.02
N SER A 9 -6.61 -1.16 0.99
CA SER A 9 -7.10 -1.41 2.33
C SER A 9 -8.62 -1.57 2.32
N GLU A 10 -9.16 -2.29 3.29
CA GLU A 10 -10.59 -2.46 3.44
C GLU A 10 -11.30 -1.21 4.00
N TRP A 11 -10.55 -0.23 4.48
CA TRP A 11 -11.11 0.99 5.03
C TRP A 11 -11.71 1.87 3.93
N CYS A 12 -12.84 2.50 4.23
CA CYS A 12 -13.63 3.27 3.25
C CYS A 12 -12.82 4.29 2.48
N ARG A 13 -11.98 5.05 3.16
CA ARG A 13 -11.18 6.10 2.56
C ARG A 13 -10.24 5.57 1.46
N CYS A 14 -9.65 4.41 1.68
CA CYS A 14 -8.78 3.78 0.68
C CYS A 14 -9.59 3.21 -0.48
N LYS A 15 -10.73 2.59 -0.20
CA LYS A 15 -11.61 2.05 -1.23
C LYS A 15 -12.14 3.15 -2.13
N GLU A 16 -12.52 4.28 -1.56
CA GLU A 16 -12.99 5.42 -2.35
C GLU A 16 -11.89 5.94 -3.28
N THR A 17 -10.66 6.05 -2.77
CA THR A 17 -9.53 6.46 -3.59
C THR A 17 -9.29 5.48 -4.74
N ALA A 18 -9.32 4.19 -4.47
CA ALA A 18 -9.12 3.15 -5.48
C ALA A 18 -10.20 3.22 -6.56
N GLU A 19 -11.45 3.39 -6.15
CA GLU A 19 -12.57 3.45 -7.08
C GLU A 19 -12.49 4.68 -7.99
N ILE A 20 -12.17 5.83 -7.42
CA ILE A 20 -12.09 7.07 -8.18
C ILE A 20 -10.91 7.05 -9.16
N ALA A 21 -9.77 6.56 -8.71
CA ALA A 21 -8.53 6.61 -9.50
C ALA A 21 -8.40 5.47 -10.51
N PHE A 22 -8.88 4.27 -10.18
CA PHE A 22 -8.59 3.07 -10.97
C PHE A 22 -9.80 2.25 -11.39
N LYS A 23 -10.93 2.43 -10.74
CA LYS A 23 -12.20 1.71 -10.98
C LYS A 23 -12.14 0.23 -10.60
N ASP A 24 -11.17 -0.53 -11.10
CA ASP A 24 -11.00 -1.94 -10.76
C ASP A 24 -9.95 -2.10 -9.67
N TYR A 25 -10.33 -2.75 -8.57
CA TYR A 25 -9.41 -3.00 -7.46
C TYR A 25 -9.90 -4.17 -6.62
N SER A 26 -9.00 -4.72 -5.81
CA SER A 26 -9.34 -5.74 -4.80
C SER A 26 -8.93 -5.23 -3.42
N THR A 27 -9.64 -5.66 -2.39
CA THR A 27 -9.29 -5.28 -1.02
C THR A 27 -8.49 -6.38 -0.34
N LYS A 28 -7.57 -5.98 0.54
CA LYS A 28 -6.74 -6.91 1.31
C LYS A 28 -6.60 -6.41 2.74
N SER A 29 -6.85 -7.30 3.70
CA SER A 29 -6.76 -6.94 5.11
C SER A 29 -5.34 -6.57 5.54
N PHE A 30 -4.32 -7.10 4.88
CA PHE A 30 -2.93 -6.76 5.24
C PHE A 30 -2.55 -5.32 4.91
N LEU A 31 -3.41 -4.59 4.18
CA LEU A 31 -3.20 -3.18 3.89
C LEU A 31 -3.92 -2.25 4.87
N ASN A 32 -4.65 -2.81 5.84
CA ASN A 32 -5.38 -2.00 6.81
C ASN A 32 -4.44 -1.30 7.78
N SER A 33 -4.95 -0.20 8.37
CA SER A 33 -4.18 0.52 9.38
C SER A 33 -4.09 -0.27 10.68
N PHE A 34 -2.93 -0.21 11.34
CA PHE A 34 -2.76 -0.75 12.68
C PHE A 34 -2.31 0.34 13.66
N TYR A 35 -2.63 1.60 13.33
CA TYR A 35 -2.22 2.76 14.15
C TYR A 35 -2.79 2.73 15.56
N SER A 36 -4.07 2.38 15.73
CA SER A 36 -4.68 2.35 17.05
C SER A 36 -4.28 1.09 17.81
N SER A 37 -4.31 1.17 19.15
CA SER A 37 -3.97 0.02 20.00
C SER A 37 -4.85 -1.21 19.70
N LYS A 38 -6.08 -0.97 19.25
CA LYS A 38 -7.00 -2.03 18.86
C LYS A 38 -6.48 -2.87 17.69
N HIS A 39 -5.79 -2.22 16.76
CA HIS A 39 -5.29 -2.87 15.54
C HIS A 39 -3.80 -3.20 15.57
N LEU A 40 -3.07 -2.66 16.55
CA LEU A 40 -1.61 -2.81 16.62
C LEU A 40 -1.16 -4.28 16.68
N LYS A 41 -1.97 -5.13 17.31
CA LYS A 41 -1.67 -6.57 17.40
C LYS A 41 -1.61 -7.25 16.04
N ASN A 42 -2.17 -6.65 15.01
CA ASN A 42 -2.20 -7.22 13.66
C ASN A 42 -0.95 -6.87 12.84
N ARG A 43 -0.11 -5.99 13.35
CA ARG A 43 1.03 -5.45 12.63
C ARG A 43 1.94 -6.52 12.03
N ASN A 44 2.42 -7.44 12.86
CA ASN A 44 3.36 -8.47 12.38
C ASN A 44 2.74 -9.39 11.34
N ARG A 45 1.48 -9.78 11.54
CA ARG A 45 0.75 -10.61 10.59
C ARG A 45 0.57 -9.90 9.26
N GLN A 46 0.18 -8.63 9.31
CA GLN A 46 -0.06 -7.86 8.09
C GLN A 46 1.21 -7.67 7.28
N ILE A 47 2.32 -7.36 7.93
CA ILE A 47 3.60 -7.17 7.26
C ILE A 47 4.07 -8.47 6.62
N LYS A 48 3.89 -9.60 7.32
CA LYS A 48 4.23 -10.90 6.77
C LYS A 48 3.40 -11.23 5.53
N GLU A 49 2.09 -11.01 5.60
CA GLU A 49 1.19 -11.26 4.47
C GLU A 49 1.53 -10.38 3.27
N LEU A 50 1.87 -9.11 3.53
CA LEU A 50 2.29 -8.20 2.48
C LEU A 50 3.57 -8.69 1.81
N ASN A 51 4.57 -9.06 2.59
CA ASN A 51 5.82 -9.60 2.04
C ASN A 51 5.58 -10.84 1.20
N ASP A 52 4.75 -11.76 1.67
CA ASP A 52 4.44 -12.98 0.93
C ASP A 52 3.74 -12.67 -0.39
N HIS A 53 2.83 -11.70 -0.37
CA HIS A 53 2.13 -11.29 -1.58
C HIS A 53 3.09 -10.70 -2.61
N ILE A 54 4.00 -9.83 -2.18
CA ILE A 54 4.99 -9.21 -3.06
C ILE A 54 5.93 -10.24 -3.66
N ARG A 55 6.35 -11.24 -2.88
CA ARG A 55 7.21 -12.32 -3.37
C ARG A 55 6.54 -13.15 -4.47
N ARG A 56 5.22 -13.31 -4.40
CA ARG A 56 4.46 -14.07 -5.39
C ARG A 56 4.13 -13.26 -6.62
N PHE A 57 4.33 -11.95 -6.57
CA PHE A 57 4.02 -11.08 -7.69
C PHE A 57 5.11 -11.21 -8.76
N LYS A 58 4.76 -11.81 -9.90
CA LYS A 58 5.68 -12.14 -10.98
C LYS A 58 5.29 -11.48 -12.29
N SER A 59 5.12 -10.18 -12.28
CA SER A 59 4.73 -9.43 -13.46
C SER A 59 5.78 -8.38 -13.81
N ASN A 60 5.91 -8.06 -15.09
CA ASN A 60 6.72 -6.94 -15.56
C ASN A 60 6.00 -5.61 -15.40
N GLN A 61 4.73 -5.65 -15.01
CA GLN A 61 3.92 -4.47 -14.81
C GLN A 61 3.92 -4.07 -13.34
N ASN A 62 3.34 -2.94 -13.04
CA ASN A 62 3.38 -2.38 -11.70
C ASN A 62 2.19 -2.82 -10.85
N LEU A 63 2.43 -2.96 -9.56
CA LEU A 63 1.41 -3.22 -8.56
C LEU A 63 1.16 -1.94 -7.78
N VAL A 64 -0.09 -1.52 -7.68
CA VAL A 64 -0.48 -0.34 -6.91
C VAL A 64 -1.13 -0.78 -5.61
N LEU A 65 -0.62 -0.25 -4.49
CA LEU A 65 -1.15 -0.52 -3.16
C LEU A 65 -1.67 0.77 -2.56
N ILE A 66 -2.95 0.80 -2.19
CA ILE A 66 -3.56 1.95 -1.53
C ILE A 66 -3.75 1.59 -0.07
N THR A 67 -2.99 2.23 0.79
CA THR A 67 -2.92 1.86 2.19
C THR A 67 -2.74 3.09 3.08
N HIS A 68 -2.24 2.90 4.28
CA HIS A 68 -2.15 3.93 5.30
C HIS A 68 -0.71 4.30 5.60
N TYR A 69 -0.52 5.54 6.08
CA TYR A 69 0.78 6.06 6.51
C TYR A 69 1.54 5.07 7.39
N VAL A 70 0.87 4.47 8.36
CA VAL A 70 1.52 3.60 9.34
C VAL A 70 2.13 2.36 8.68
N LEU A 71 1.48 1.79 7.67
CA LEU A 71 2.01 0.63 6.97
C LEU A 71 3.19 1.02 6.08
N ILE A 72 3.07 2.12 5.34
CA ILE A 72 4.14 2.61 4.47
C ILE A 72 5.38 2.93 5.28
N SER A 73 5.22 3.64 6.38
CA SER A 73 6.32 4.02 7.25
C SER A 73 7.03 2.79 7.83
N GLU A 74 6.29 1.75 8.16
CA GLU A 74 6.84 0.53 8.74
C GLU A 74 7.65 -0.30 7.73
N VAL A 75 7.16 -0.44 6.50
CA VAL A 75 7.84 -1.29 5.52
C VAL A 75 8.92 -0.56 4.73
N LEU A 76 8.81 0.75 4.54
CA LEU A 76 9.77 1.54 3.77
C LEU A 76 10.68 2.41 4.64
N ASN A 77 10.42 2.47 5.94
CA ASN A 77 11.13 3.37 6.86
C ASN A 77 11.12 4.82 6.36
N TYR A 78 9.97 5.25 5.86
CA TYR A 78 9.78 6.56 5.28
C TYR A 78 8.40 7.09 5.67
N ALA A 79 8.32 8.33 6.12
CA ALA A 79 7.09 8.97 6.56
C ALA A 79 6.47 9.80 5.44
N PRO A 80 5.53 9.21 4.66
CA PRO A 80 4.96 9.94 3.52
C PRO A 80 3.99 11.04 3.96
N SER A 81 3.85 12.05 3.12
CA SER A 81 2.82 13.08 3.29
C SER A 81 1.49 12.55 2.79
N SER A 82 0.40 13.19 3.20
CA SER A 82 -0.93 12.85 2.69
C SER A 82 -0.97 13.08 1.17
N GLY A 83 -1.42 12.06 0.43
CA GLY A 83 -1.50 12.15 -1.02
C GLY A 83 -0.19 11.90 -1.75
N GLU A 84 0.87 11.59 -1.03
CA GLU A 84 2.15 11.27 -1.67
C GLU A 84 2.14 9.86 -2.22
N ILE A 85 2.65 9.68 -3.45
CA ILE A 85 2.81 8.38 -4.07
C ILE A 85 4.26 7.95 -3.90
N VAL A 86 4.48 6.84 -3.21
CA VAL A 86 5.82 6.33 -2.93
C VAL A 86 6.10 5.15 -3.85
N ILE A 87 7.26 5.15 -4.49
CA ILE A 87 7.67 4.12 -5.44
C ILE A 87 8.80 3.31 -4.83
N SER A 88 8.62 2.00 -4.77
CA SER A 88 9.66 1.11 -4.28
C SER A 88 9.83 -0.10 -5.18
N ASP A 89 10.97 -0.79 -5.03
CA ASP A 89 11.15 -2.09 -5.68
C ASP A 89 10.51 -3.18 -4.83
N THR A 90 10.60 -4.44 -5.29
CA THR A 90 9.98 -5.57 -4.60
C THR A 90 10.70 -5.97 -3.32
N ASN A 91 11.86 -5.39 -3.06
CA ASN A 91 12.60 -5.58 -1.81
C ASN A 91 12.34 -4.45 -0.81
N PHE A 92 11.36 -3.60 -1.09
CA PHE A 92 10.98 -2.43 -0.28
C PHE A 92 12.09 -1.39 -0.17
N ASN A 93 12.94 -1.31 -1.20
CA ASN A 93 13.88 -0.20 -1.32
C ASN A 93 13.18 0.94 -2.05
N MET A 94 13.11 2.10 -1.41
CA MET A 94 12.45 3.25 -2.00
C MET A 94 13.22 3.76 -3.23
N VAL A 95 12.52 3.88 -4.35
CA VAL A 95 13.10 4.36 -5.60
C VAL A 95 12.84 5.85 -5.79
N GLY A 96 11.68 6.32 -5.33
CA GLY A 96 11.32 7.72 -5.46
C GLY A 96 9.94 7.99 -4.91
N SER A 97 9.49 9.23 -5.02
CA SER A 97 8.13 9.59 -4.62
C SER A 97 7.62 10.75 -5.45
N ILE A 98 6.30 10.89 -5.49
CA ILE A 98 5.62 11.97 -6.20
C ILE A 98 4.66 12.62 -5.21
N GLU A 99 4.87 13.90 -4.90
CA GLU A 99 3.94 14.65 -4.06
C GLU A 99 2.90 15.32 -4.97
N ILE A 100 1.65 15.20 -4.55
CA ILE A 100 0.55 15.84 -5.27
C ILE A 100 0.23 17.15 -4.55
N ASP A 101 0.33 18.24 -5.30
CA ASP A 101 0.06 19.58 -4.81
C ASP A 101 -1.43 19.88 -5.04
N TYR A 102 -2.15 20.15 -3.96
CA TYR A 102 -3.60 20.40 -4.03
C TYR A 102 -3.90 21.88 -4.16
#